data_d77ee5e3a274cbb29a0313f2c9021371
#
_entry.id   d77ee5e3a274cbb29a0313f2c9021371
#
_cell.length_a   1.000
_cell.length_b   1.000
_cell.length_c   1.000
_cell.angle_alpha   90.00
_cell.angle_beta   90.00
_cell.angle_gamma   90.00
#
_symmetry.space_group_name_H-M   'P 1'
#
loop_
_entity.id
_entity.type
_entity.pdbx_description
1 polymer ?
#
loop_
_entity_poly.entity_id
_entity_poly.type
_entity_poly.pdbx_seq_one_letter_code
_entity_poly.pdbx_strand_id
1 'polypeptide(L)'
;MQSAVSIDRFRSPIAIRAFNKFGAMFNGKVSRRLIPDGLMETAKRRAGLDDFGDGDFREPLARLLESCWRDARLNVIGNIALRSDVLRILRNRLLLQRDRRLHPEIAQHEIRSPLFVLGLPRTGTTFLHTLLSADPENRAPLTWEVMEPSPPTNAEKHRRIRRTSQNLACLEWMAPNFRQLHPVGAYLPQECVSLMSPTFLSDQFDTMYNVPSYREWFLQQDLQPAYAFHRRFLQHLQERKNGRRWVLKAPTHMFALPTLLSTYPDALLVQTHRAPVGAITSVSSLITILRRVFSDAVDPMKIGEEAMHYWSSTLSKFLLQRDRLPPERVLDISYLELRRDPIGAVRSIYQYFGWPFSAPAENRMRDFLAKQPRDLHGFHRYEPGQFGLRPEHEQEFFSNYCERFSVSSAPARRSTKPVPASAPDESRFVQDRIG
;
A
#
# COMPACT_ATOMS: atom_id res chain seq x y z
N MET A 1 16.18 25.02 -16.79
CA MET A 1 15.00 24.90 -15.92
C MET A 1 14.13 23.76 -16.47
N GLN A 2 14.13 22.57 -15.86
CA GLN A 2 13.11 21.56 -16.19
C GLN A 2 11.80 22.05 -15.56
N SER A 3 10.80 22.33 -16.40
CA SER A 3 9.45 22.72 -15.96
C SER A 3 8.83 21.63 -15.09
N ALA A 4 8.11 22.02 -14.03
CA ALA A 4 7.30 21.11 -13.23
C ALA A 4 6.39 20.30 -14.17
N VAL A 5 6.29 19.00 -13.91
CA VAL A 5 5.39 18.15 -14.68
C VAL A 5 3.96 18.47 -14.27
N SER A 6 3.16 18.99 -15.18
CA SER A 6 1.74 19.22 -14.92
C SER A 6 1.05 17.88 -14.69
N ILE A 7 0.26 17.78 -13.62
CA ILE A 7 -0.57 16.61 -13.32
C ILE A 7 -1.56 16.28 -14.44
N ASP A 8 -1.87 17.25 -15.31
CA ASP A 8 -2.76 17.08 -16.46
C ASP A 8 -2.14 16.25 -17.60
N ARG A 9 -0.82 16.03 -17.59
CA ARG A 9 -0.16 15.11 -18.52
C ARG A 9 -0.48 13.64 -18.21
N PHE A 10 -0.93 13.33 -17.01
CA PHE A 10 -1.28 11.97 -16.59
C PHE A 10 -2.75 11.67 -16.93
N ARG A 11 -3.00 11.38 -18.20
CA ARG A 11 -4.31 10.99 -18.70
C ARG A 11 -4.30 9.50 -19.06
N SER A 12 -5.41 8.83 -18.81
CA SER A 12 -5.63 7.48 -19.31
C SER A 12 -5.48 7.43 -20.82
N PRO A 13 -5.02 6.31 -21.41
CA PRO A 13 -4.90 6.12 -22.85
C PRO A 13 -6.18 6.53 -23.60
N ILE A 14 -6.01 7.00 -24.84
CA ILE A 14 -7.14 7.45 -25.67
C ILE A 14 -8.21 6.37 -25.81
N ALA A 15 -7.79 5.11 -25.98
CA ALA A 15 -8.72 3.96 -26.07
C ALA A 15 -9.60 3.82 -24.81
N ILE A 16 -9.04 4.02 -23.62
CA ILE A 16 -9.77 3.98 -22.34
C ILE A 16 -10.78 5.14 -22.28
N ARG A 17 -10.34 6.34 -22.64
CA ARG A 17 -11.23 7.51 -22.64
C ARG A 17 -12.36 7.36 -23.64
N ALA A 18 -12.08 6.83 -24.82
CA ALA A 18 -13.10 6.51 -25.80
C ALA A 18 -14.08 5.46 -25.29
N PHE A 19 -13.57 4.38 -24.69
CA PHE A 19 -14.40 3.33 -24.08
C PHE A 19 -15.32 3.88 -22.99
N ASN A 20 -14.80 4.70 -22.10
CA ASN A 20 -15.59 5.36 -21.06
C ASN A 20 -16.66 6.28 -21.66
N LYS A 21 -16.32 7.07 -22.68
CA LYS A 21 -17.26 7.98 -23.36
C LYS A 21 -18.38 7.22 -24.08
N PHE A 22 -18.05 6.17 -24.83
CA PHE A 22 -19.05 5.30 -25.48
C PHE A 22 -19.88 4.54 -24.45
N GLY A 23 -19.26 3.98 -23.43
CA GLY A 23 -19.96 3.25 -22.37
C GLY A 23 -20.89 4.15 -21.55
N ALA A 24 -20.57 5.44 -21.41
CA ALA A 24 -21.46 6.40 -20.76
C ALA A 24 -22.81 6.56 -21.49
N MET A 25 -22.85 6.37 -22.80
CA MET A 25 -24.12 6.37 -23.57
C MET A 25 -25.03 5.18 -23.20
N PHE A 26 -24.45 4.11 -22.66
CA PHE A 26 -25.15 2.91 -22.19
C PHE A 26 -25.13 2.77 -20.67
N ASN A 27 -24.71 3.82 -19.95
CA ASN A 27 -24.37 3.79 -18.52
C ASN A 27 -25.55 3.41 -17.61
N GLY A 28 -26.80 3.61 -18.02
CA GLY A 28 -27.96 3.16 -17.25
C GLY A 28 -28.03 1.62 -17.05
N LYS A 29 -27.33 0.83 -17.90
CA LYS A 29 -27.25 -0.63 -17.76
C LYS A 29 -25.95 -1.11 -17.06
N VAL A 30 -24.86 -0.35 -17.16
CA VAL A 30 -23.54 -0.71 -16.59
C VAL A 30 -23.37 -0.15 -15.17
N SER A 31 -23.96 1.01 -14.90
CA SER A 31 -23.93 1.69 -13.58
C SER A 31 -25.10 1.22 -12.69
N ARG A 32 -25.32 -0.10 -12.60
CA ARG A 32 -26.25 -0.60 -11.58
C ARG A 32 -25.60 -0.49 -10.21
N ARG A 33 -26.37 0.04 -9.22
CA ARG A 33 -25.94 0.05 -7.82
C ARG A 33 -25.54 -1.36 -7.40
N LEU A 34 -24.30 -1.53 -7.02
CA LEU A 34 -23.78 -2.79 -6.50
C LEU A 34 -24.38 -3.02 -5.11
N ILE A 35 -24.97 -4.19 -4.90
CA ILE A 35 -25.60 -4.57 -3.63
C ILE A 35 -24.74 -5.66 -2.99
N PRO A 36 -24.41 -5.53 -1.68
CA PRO A 36 -23.57 -6.50 -0.96
C PRO A 36 -24.02 -7.95 -1.17
N ASP A 37 -25.28 -8.26 -0.93
CA ASP A 37 -25.82 -9.62 -1.03
C ASP A 37 -25.66 -10.21 -2.43
N GLY A 38 -25.93 -9.44 -3.48
CA GLY A 38 -25.74 -9.88 -4.87
C GLY A 38 -24.29 -10.21 -5.23
N LEU A 39 -23.33 -9.45 -4.67
CA LEU A 39 -21.90 -9.73 -4.83
C LEU A 39 -21.45 -10.94 -4.00
N MET A 40 -21.96 -11.08 -2.79
CA MET A 40 -21.68 -12.23 -1.92
C MET A 40 -22.19 -13.53 -2.54
N GLU A 41 -23.42 -13.57 -3.02
CA GLU A 41 -23.98 -14.74 -3.72
C GLU A 41 -23.22 -15.06 -5.03
N THR A 42 -22.80 -14.03 -5.76
CA THR A 42 -21.94 -14.22 -6.94
C THR A 42 -20.58 -14.82 -6.55
N ALA A 43 -19.97 -14.36 -5.46
CA ALA A 43 -18.69 -14.89 -4.96
C ALA A 43 -18.84 -16.35 -4.50
N LYS A 44 -19.89 -16.68 -3.72
CA LYS A 44 -20.20 -18.05 -3.29
C LYS A 44 -20.33 -18.99 -4.48
N ARG A 45 -21.21 -18.66 -5.44
CA ARG A 45 -21.43 -19.48 -6.63
C ARG A 45 -20.15 -19.70 -7.44
N ARG A 46 -19.30 -18.66 -7.61
CA ARG A 46 -18.04 -18.78 -8.36
C ARG A 46 -16.97 -19.58 -7.63
N ALA A 47 -16.97 -19.54 -6.32
CA ALA A 47 -16.01 -20.27 -5.48
C ALA A 47 -16.47 -21.71 -5.17
N GLY A 48 -17.78 -22.02 -5.29
CA GLY A 48 -18.35 -23.26 -4.80
C GLY A 48 -18.29 -23.37 -3.27
N LEU A 49 -18.34 -22.23 -2.57
CA LEU A 49 -18.17 -22.11 -1.11
C LEU A 49 -19.21 -21.12 -0.58
N ASP A 50 -19.64 -21.29 0.65
CA ASP A 50 -20.71 -20.50 1.29
C ASP A 50 -20.27 -19.79 2.59
N ASP A 51 -19.15 -20.20 3.18
CA ASP A 51 -18.67 -19.70 4.44
C ASP A 51 -17.59 -18.63 4.30
N PHE A 52 -17.93 -17.41 4.66
CA PHE A 52 -17.00 -16.28 4.71
C PHE A 52 -16.18 -16.21 6.01
N GLY A 53 -16.42 -17.09 6.98
CA GLY A 53 -15.81 -17.04 8.30
C GLY A 53 -16.37 -15.95 9.22
N ASP A 54 -15.79 -15.87 10.41
CA ASP A 54 -16.22 -14.95 11.47
C ASP A 54 -15.94 -13.48 11.11
N GLY A 55 -16.68 -12.63 11.80
CA GLY A 55 -16.55 -11.17 11.72
C GLY A 55 -17.50 -10.55 10.72
N ASP A 56 -18.14 -9.48 11.16
CA ASP A 56 -19.07 -8.72 10.33
C ASP A 56 -18.29 -7.82 9.38
N PHE A 57 -18.30 -8.17 8.11
CA PHE A 57 -17.74 -7.36 7.01
C PHE A 57 -18.86 -6.79 6.12
N ARG A 58 -20.12 -7.11 6.39
CA ARG A 58 -21.26 -6.71 5.54
C ARG A 58 -21.53 -5.23 5.64
N GLU A 59 -21.51 -4.67 6.86
CA GLU A 59 -21.67 -3.23 7.03
C GLU A 59 -20.52 -2.45 6.39
N PRO A 60 -19.22 -2.74 6.63
CA PRO A 60 -18.12 -2.09 5.92
C PRO A 60 -18.23 -2.18 4.39
N LEU A 61 -18.61 -3.32 3.85
CA LEU A 61 -18.85 -3.49 2.41
C LEU A 61 -20.02 -2.61 1.94
N ALA A 62 -21.12 -2.57 2.67
CA ALA A 62 -22.28 -1.75 2.32
C ALA A 62 -21.92 -0.26 2.32
N ARG A 63 -21.19 0.22 3.34
CA ARG A 63 -20.71 1.62 3.43
C ARG A 63 -19.80 1.98 2.26
N LEU A 64 -18.85 1.08 1.91
CA LEU A 64 -17.98 1.27 0.75
C LEU A 64 -18.77 1.39 -0.55
N LEU A 65 -19.67 0.45 -0.80
CA LEU A 65 -20.46 0.43 -2.04
C LEU A 65 -21.41 1.62 -2.13
N GLU A 66 -21.98 2.07 -1.02
CA GLU A 66 -22.81 3.28 -0.97
C GLU A 66 -22.01 4.53 -1.29
N SER A 67 -20.82 4.71 -0.68
CA SER A 67 -19.94 5.84 -0.98
C SER A 67 -19.43 5.79 -2.43
N CYS A 68 -19.10 4.61 -2.95
CA CYS A 68 -18.75 4.46 -4.37
C CYS A 68 -19.90 4.88 -5.29
N TRP A 69 -21.13 4.59 -4.93
CA TRP A 69 -22.31 4.99 -5.70
C TRP A 69 -22.61 6.48 -5.64
N ARG A 70 -22.51 7.07 -4.45
CA ARG A 70 -22.90 8.48 -4.20
C ARG A 70 -21.78 9.46 -4.55
N ASP A 71 -20.54 9.14 -4.17
CA ASP A 71 -19.47 10.12 -4.09
C ASP A 71 -18.42 9.94 -5.19
N ALA A 72 -18.10 8.68 -5.57
CA ALA A 72 -16.95 8.39 -6.40
C ALA A 72 -17.10 8.79 -7.87
N ARG A 73 -18.33 8.96 -8.37
CA ARG A 73 -18.62 9.28 -9.78
C ARG A 73 -17.82 8.40 -10.74
N LEU A 74 -17.88 7.08 -10.50
CA LEU A 74 -17.11 6.11 -11.25
C LEU A 74 -17.49 6.13 -12.73
N ASN A 75 -16.49 6.13 -13.60
CA ASN A 75 -16.66 5.86 -15.01
C ASN A 75 -16.93 4.36 -15.27
N VAL A 76 -17.09 3.96 -16.51
CA VAL A 76 -17.41 2.55 -16.87
C VAL A 76 -16.32 1.60 -16.38
N ILE A 77 -15.05 1.94 -16.61
CA ILE A 77 -13.92 1.14 -16.13
C ILE A 77 -13.90 1.08 -14.60
N GLY A 78 -14.17 2.19 -13.91
CA GLY A 78 -14.25 2.26 -12.46
C GLY A 78 -15.31 1.31 -11.88
N ASN A 79 -16.50 1.26 -12.50
CA ASN A 79 -17.55 0.33 -12.09
C ASN A 79 -17.16 -1.14 -12.31
N ILE A 80 -16.53 -1.46 -13.44
CA ILE A 80 -16.04 -2.81 -13.73
C ILE A 80 -14.92 -3.18 -12.74
N ALA A 81 -13.97 -2.28 -12.49
CA ALA A 81 -12.86 -2.50 -11.57
C ALA A 81 -13.35 -2.72 -10.14
N LEU A 82 -14.22 -1.84 -9.63
CA LEU A 82 -14.81 -1.98 -8.30
C LEU A 82 -15.50 -3.34 -8.12
N ARG A 83 -16.35 -3.71 -9.08
CA ARG A 83 -17.06 -5.01 -9.05
C ARG A 83 -16.08 -6.18 -9.05
N SER A 84 -15.06 -6.14 -9.91
CA SER A 84 -14.06 -7.20 -10.03
C SER A 84 -13.21 -7.32 -8.77
N ASP A 85 -12.81 -6.21 -8.19
CA ASP A 85 -11.98 -6.17 -6.99
C ASP A 85 -12.76 -6.68 -5.76
N VAL A 86 -14.00 -6.22 -5.56
CA VAL A 86 -14.86 -6.73 -4.48
C VAL A 86 -15.11 -8.23 -4.62
N LEU A 87 -15.39 -8.73 -5.83
CA LEU A 87 -15.58 -10.16 -6.05
C LEU A 87 -14.29 -10.97 -5.79
N ARG A 88 -13.12 -10.45 -6.15
CA ARG A 88 -11.83 -11.07 -5.84
C ARG A 88 -11.60 -11.13 -4.33
N ILE A 89 -11.86 -10.04 -3.63
CA ILE A 89 -11.71 -9.94 -2.16
C ILE A 89 -12.64 -10.93 -1.46
N LEU A 90 -13.92 -10.97 -1.83
CA LEU A 90 -14.89 -11.91 -1.28
C LEU A 90 -14.52 -13.37 -1.56
N ARG A 91 -14.09 -13.68 -2.80
CA ARG A 91 -13.57 -15.01 -3.15
C ARG A 91 -12.38 -15.39 -2.29
N ASN A 92 -11.42 -14.49 -2.13
CA ASN A 92 -10.24 -14.77 -1.31
C ASN A 92 -10.63 -15.02 0.15
N ARG A 93 -11.61 -14.32 0.69
CA ARG A 93 -12.12 -14.55 2.04
C ARG A 93 -12.71 -15.96 2.20
N LEU A 94 -13.55 -16.41 1.24
CA LEU A 94 -14.08 -17.77 1.19
C LEU A 94 -12.97 -18.82 1.14
N LEU A 95 -11.97 -18.62 0.29
CA LEU A 95 -10.87 -19.56 0.12
C LEU A 95 -9.98 -19.62 1.37
N LEU A 96 -9.66 -18.48 1.98
CA LEU A 96 -8.89 -18.43 3.23
C LEU A 96 -9.61 -19.16 4.36
N GLN A 97 -10.93 -19.01 4.45
CA GLN A 97 -11.73 -19.70 5.45
C GLN A 97 -11.77 -21.20 5.20
N ARG A 98 -11.98 -21.63 3.96
CA ARG A 98 -11.90 -23.04 3.57
C ARG A 98 -10.55 -23.65 3.93
N ASP A 99 -9.46 -23.00 3.53
CA ASP A 99 -8.11 -23.52 3.75
C ASP A 99 -7.83 -23.63 5.25
N ARG A 100 -8.31 -22.68 6.07
CA ARG A 100 -8.16 -22.73 7.52
C ARG A 100 -8.96 -23.85 8.18
N ARG A 101 -10.10 -24.26 7.56
CA ARG A 101 -10.86 -25.44 8.02
C ARG A 101 -10.18 -26.75 7.63
N LEU A 102 -9.59 -26.81 6.44
CA LEU A 102 -8.87 -27.99 5.95
C LEU A 102 -7.51 -28.17 6.64
N HIS A 103 -6.90 -27.07 7.10
CA HIS A 103 -5.59 -26.98 7.71
C HIS A 103 -5.66 -26.21 9.04
N PRO A 104 -6.23 -26.81 10.11
CA PRO A 104 -6.41 -26.13 11.40
C PRO A 104 -5.07 -25.74 12.07
N GLU A 105 -3.98 -26.42 11.73
CA GLU A 105 -2.61 -26.11 12.14
C GLU A 105 -2.16 -24.70 11.74
N ILE A 106 -2.72 -24.10 10.67
CA ILE A 106 -2.46 -22.73 10.26
C ILE A 106 -2.77 -21.73 11.39
N ALA A 107 -3.78 -22.03 12.20
CA ALA A 107 -4.17 -21.19 13.33
C ALA A 107 -3.14 -21.14 14.45
N GLN A 108 -2.26 -22.16 14.52
CA GLN A 108 -1.25 -22.30 15.56
C GLN A 108 0.04 -21.56 15.24
N HIS A 109 0.21 -21.07 13.99
CA HIS A 109 1.38 -20.30 13.63
C HIS A 109 1.47 -19.01 14.45
N GLU A 110 2.58 -18.87 15.17
CA GLU A 110 2.87 -17.65 15.91
C GLU A 110 3.53 -16.62 15.01
N ILE A 111 3.07 -15.39 15.09
CA ILE A 111 3.69 -14.23 14.47
C ILE A 111 4.51 -13.56 15.57
N ARG A 112 5.84 -13.80 15.57
CA ARG A 112 6.75 -13.33 16.62
C ARG A 112 7.50 -12.09 16.19
N SER A 113 7.51 -11.09 17.03
CA SER A 113 8.27 -9.83 16.90
C SER A 113 8.26 -9.26 15.49
N PRO A 114 7.08 -9.05 14.86
CA PRO A 114 7.01 -8.52 13.52
C PRO A 114 7.53 -7.08 13.50
N LEU A 115 8.34 -6.76 12.48
CA LEU A 115 8.81 -5.40 12.26
C LEU A 115 7.82 -4.63 11.39
N PHE A 116 7.32 -3.52 11.88
CA PHE A 116 6.47 -2.61 11.13
C PHE A 116 7.25 -1.37 10.67
N VAL A 117 7.31 -1.15 9.37
CA VAL A 117 7.86 0.06 8.78
C VAL A 117 6.74 1.09 8.67
N LEU A 118 6.88 2.18 9.41
CA LEU A 118 5.91 3.27 9.56
C LEU A 118 6.47 4.57 8.98
N GLY A 119 5.61 5.56 8.88
CA GLY A 119 5.94 6.91 8.45
C GLY A 119 4.89 7.46 7.49
N LEU A 120 4.91 8.77 7.29
CA LEU A 120 4.07 9.39 6.27
C LEU A 120 4.30 8.71 4.92
N PRO A 121 3.29 8.64 4.05
CA PRO A 121 3.49 8.18 2.68
C PRO A 121 4.67 8.94 2.02
N ARG A 122 5.43 8.25 1.17
CA ARG A 122 6.54 8.87 0.41
C ARG A 122 7.76 9.30 1.25
N THR A 123 7.92 8.78 2.45
CA THR A 123 9.10 8.95 3.30
C THR A 123 10.16 7.85 3.13
N GLY A 124 10.04 7.03 2.08
CA GLY A 124 10.99 5.92 1.81
C GLY A 124 10.56 4.58 2.42
N THR A 125 9.39 4.50 3.04
CA THR A 125 8.88 3.26 3.66
C THR A 125 8.83 2.07 2.69
N THR A 126 8.38 2.27 1.45
CA THR A 126 8.33 1.20 0.43
C THR A 126 9.73 0.71 0.05
N PHE A 127 10.66 1.66 -0.12
CA PHE A 127 12.06 1.32 -0.43
C PHE A 127 12.71 0.53 0.71
N LEU A 128 12.56 0.99 1.96
CA LEU A 128 13.07 0.30 3.14
C LEU A 128 12.43 -1.08 3.30
N HIS A 129 11.12 -1.19 3.13
CA HIS A 129 10.38 -2.46 3.19
C HIS A 129 10.92 -3.48 2.17
N THR A 130 11.12 -3.04 0.92
CA THR A 130 11.66 -3.91 -0.14
C THR A 130 13.12 -4.29 0.14
N LEU A 131 13.94 -3.35 0.61
CA LEU A 131 15.35 -3.60 0.95
C LEU A 131 15.46 -4.61 2.10
N LEU A 132 14.71 -4.44 3.18
CA LEU A 132 14.67 -5.38 4.30
C LEU A 132 14.16 -6.76 3.88
N SER A 133 13.23 -6.85 2.93
CA SER A 133 12.70 -8.10 2.43
C SER A 133 13.70 -8.89 1.55
N ALA A 134 14.82 -8.28 1.16
CA ALA A 134 15.88 -8.96 0.46
C ALA A 134 16.70 -9.89 1.37
N ASP A 135 16.71 -9.68 2.69
CA ASP A 135 17.30 -10.60 3.65
C ASP A 135 16.54 -11.94 3.64
N PRO A 136 17.22 -13.10 3.48
CA PRO A 136 16.60 -14.41 3.54
C PRO A 136 15.89 -14.72 4.86
N GLU A 137 16.35 -14.14 5.97
CA GLU A 137 15.75 -14.30 7.30
C GLU A 137 14.50 -13.46 7.50
N ASN A 138 14.27 -12.49 6.64
CA ASN A 138 13.07 -11.68 6.65
C ASN A 138 12.05 -12.21 5.66
N ARG A 139 10.78 -11.92 5.95
CA ARG A 139 9.65 -12.22 5.08
C ARG A 139 8.71 -11.03 5.00
N ALA A 140 8.34 -10.66 3.78
CA ALA A 140 7.22 -9.75 3.52
C ALA A 140 6.13 -10.49 2.76
N PRO A 141 4.84 -10.10 2.92
CA PRO A 141 3.77 -10.59 2.07
C PRO A 141 4.06 -10.18 0.63
N LEU A 142 4.12 -11.11 -0.32
CA LEU A 142 4.33 -10.77 -1.73
C LEU A 142 3.00 -10.46 -2.41
N THR A 143 3.02 -9.58 -3.40
CA THR A 143 1.80 -9.16 -4.12
C THR A 143 1.00 -10.35 -4.63
N TRP A 144 1.65 -11.36 -5.25
CA TRP A 144 0.95 -12.55 -5.74
C TRP A 144 0.36 -13.40 -4.61
N GLU A 145 1.00 -13.43 -3.43
CA GLU A 145 0.50 -14.16 -2.26
C GLU A 145 -0.75 -13.50 -1.67
N VAL A 146 -0.84 -12.18 -1.75
CA VAL A 146 -1.99 -11.42 -1.24
C VAL A 146 -3.14 -11.42 -2.24
N MET A 147 -2.85 -11.28 -3.54
CA MET A 147 -3.88 -11.28 -4.58
C MET A 147 -4.51 -12.66 -4.82
N GLU A 148 -3.72 -13.73 -4.71
CA GLU A 148 -4.14 -15.12 -4.91
C GLU A 148 -3.62 -15.98 -3.74
N PRO A 149 -4.17 -15.84 -2.51
CA PRO A 149 -3.60 -16.45 -1.31
C PRO A 149 -3.70 -17.96 -1.25
N SER A 150 -4.74 -18.53 -1.84
CA SER A 150 -5.08 -19.96 -1.77
C SER A 150 -4.56 -20.74 -2.99
N PRO A 151 -4.10 -21.97 -2.79
CA PRO A 151 -3.94 -22.72 -1.54
C PRO A 151 -2.78 -22.19 -0.67
N PRO A 152 -2.70 -22.57 0.64
CA PRO A 152 -1.63 -22.13 1.55
C PRO A 152 -0.24 -22.65 1.15
N THR A 153 -0.18 -23.68 0.33
CA THR A 153 1.05 -24.29 -0.20
C THR A 153 1.58 -23.57 -1.46
N ASN A 154 2.71 -24.06 -1.98
CA ASN A 154 3.26 -23.59 -3.25
C ASN A 154 2.57 -24.23 -4.48
N ALA A 155 1.52 -25.02 -4.29
CA ALA A 155 0.74 -25.55 -5.40
C ALA A 155 0.24 -24.43 -6.32
N GLU A 156 0.26 -24.65 -7.61
CA GLU A 156 -0.14 -23.68 -8.64
C GLU A 156 0.60 -22.33 -8.59
N LYS A 157 1.76 -22.24 -7.93
CA LYS A 157 2.52 -20.99 -7.75
C LYS A 157 2.67 -20.22 -9.06
N HIS A 158 3.12 -20.87 -10.13
CA HIS A 158 3.33 -20.22 -11.44
C HIS A 158 2.03 -19.66 -12.04
N ARG A 159 0.91 -20.37 -11.91
CA ARG A 159 -0.40 -19.93 -12.39
C ARG A 159 -0.87 -18.70 -11.63
N ARG A 160 -0.70 -18.68 -10.30
CA ARG A 160 -1.08 -17.57 -9.41
C ARG A 160 -0.25 -16.33 -9.69
N ILE A 161 1.06 -16.48 -9.86
CA ILE A 161 1.97 -15.40 -10.24
C ILE A 161 1.58 -14.84 -11.61
N ARG A 162 1.37 -15.70 -12.62
CA ARG A 162 0.97 -15.25 -13.95
C ARG A 162 -0.35 -14.46 -13.92
N ARG A 163 -1.36 -14.92 -13.18
CA ARG A 163 -2.62 -14.21 -13.02
C ARG A 163 -2.42 -12.84 -12.36
N THR A 164 -1.64 -12.78 -11.31
CA THR A 164 -1.30 -11.51 -10.66
C THR A 164 -0.56 -10.57 -11.61
N SER A 165 0.45 -11.05 -12.34
CA SER A 165 1.18 -10.24 -13.31
C SER A 165 0.29 -9.70 -14.43
N GLN A 166 -0.67 -10.49 -14.90
CA GLN A 166 -1.67 -10.03 -15.90
C GLN A 166 -2.57 -8.91 -15.35
N ASN A 167 -3.03 -9.04 -14.10
CA ASN A 167 -3.83 -8.00 -13.46
C ASN A 167 -3.04 -6.70 -13.26
N LEU A 168 -1.76 -6.80 -12.88
CA LEU A 168 -0.89 -5.65 -12.73
C LEU A 168 -0.57 -4.99 -14.08
N ALA A 169 -0.29 -5.78 -15.12
CA ALA A 169 -0.08 -5.27 -16.47
C ALA A 169 -1.32 -4.53 -17.01
N CYS A 170 -2.53 -5.02 -16.70
CA CYS A 170 -3.75 -4.30 -17.03
C CYS A 170 -3.85 -2.94 -16.33
N LEU A 171 -3.51 -2.88 -15.02
CA LEU A 171 -3.47 -1.62 -14.28
C LEU A 171 -2.41 -0.66 -14.86
N GLU A 172 -1.22 -1.14 -15.17
CA GLU A 172 -0.16 -0.34 -15.79
C GLU A 172 -0.57 0.18 -17.17
N TRP A 173 -1.27 -0.62 -17.97
CA TRP A 173 -1.81 -0.18 -19.24
C TRP A 173 -2.87 0.93 -19.07
N MET A 174 -3.72 0.84 -18.04
CA MET A 174 -4.72 1.87 -17.71
C MET A 174 -4.09 3.14 -17.12
N ALA A 175 -2.99 3.01 -16.40
CA ALA A 175 -2.27 4.09 -15.74
C ALA A 175 -0.75 4.01 -16.03
N PRO A 176 -0.28 4.35 -17.26
CA PRO A 176 1.10 4.10 -17.69
C PRO A 176 2.18 4.73 -16.80
N ASN A 177 1.84 5.81 -16.11
CA ASN A 177 2.77 6.54 -15.23
C ASN A 177 2.71 6.08 -13.77
N PHE A 178 1.82 5.16 -13.42
CA PHE A 178 1.65 4.69 -12.05
C PHE A 178 2.91 4.01 -11.51
N ARG A 179 3.56 3.16 -12.32
CA ARG A 179 4.78 2.44 -11.95
C ARG A 179 5.93 3.37 -11.54
N GLN A 180 6.00 4.58 -12.12
CA GLN A 180 7.01 5.58 -11.77
C GLN A 180 6.78 6.16 -10.36
N LEU A 181 5.53 6.18 -9.91
CA LEU A 181 5.14 6.70 -8.60
C LEU A 181 5.13 5.61 -7.53
N HIS A 182 4.68 4.42 -7.88
CA HIS A 182 4.56 3.31 -6.96
C HIS A 182 5.03 2.02 -7.65
N PRO A 183 6.14 1.41 -7.18
CA PRO A 183 6.61 0.15 -7.74
C PRO A 183 5.54 -0.93 -7.60
N VAL A 184 5.22 -1.60 -8.70
CA VAL A 184 4.29 -2.73 -8.72
C VAL A 184 4.93 -3.94 -9.39
N GLY A 185 4.65 -5.13 -8.88
CA GLY A 185 5.17 -6.37 -9.41
C GLY A 185 4.70 -7.56 -8.57
N ALA A 186 4.52 -8.72 -9.19
CA ALA A 186 4.00 -9.89 -8.49
C ALA A 186 4.89 -10.33 -7.31
N TYR A 187 6.19 -10.15 -7.42
CA TYR A 187 7.18 -10.52 -6.41
C TYR A 187 7.55 -9.39 -5.44
N LEU A 188 6.99 -8.20 -5.62
CA LEU A 188 7.25 -7.10 -4.69
C LEU A 188 6.46 -7.27 -3.40
N PRO A 189 7.01 -6.79 -2.27
CA PRO A 189 6.30 -6.73 -1.00
C PRO A 189 5.02 -5.91 -1.11
N GLN A 190 3.93 -6.44 -0.53
CA GLN A 190 2.61 -5.79 -0.50
C GLN A 190 2.36 -5.13 0.85
N GLU A 191 1.57 -4.08 0.84
CA GLU A 191 1.20 -3.34 2.04
C GLU A 191 0.11 -4.04 2.86
N CYS A 192 0.15 -3.85 4.19
CA CYS A 192 -0.80 -4.45 5.13
C CYS A 192 -2.26 -4.08 4.86
N VAL A 193 -2.51 -2.91 4.25
CA VAL A 193 -3.87 -2.48 3.86
C VAL A 193 -4.55 -3.49 2.94
N SER A 194 -3.79 -4.18 2.09
CA SER A 194 -4.32 -5.22 1.21
C SER A 194 -4.63 -6.53 1.95
N LEU A 195 -3.92 -6.82 3.05
CA LEU A 195 -4.22 -7.97 3.91
C LEU A 195 -5.47 -7.72 4.76
N MET A 196 -5.75 -6.45 5.09
CA MET A 196 -6.95 -6.03 5.81
C MET A 196 -8.19 -5.92 4.90
N SER A 197 -7.99 -5.73 3.59
CA SER A 197 -9.08 -5.49 2.64
C SER A 197 -10.24 -6.52 2.66
N PRO A 198 -10.03 -7.81 3.02
CA PRO A 198 -11.14 -8.75 3.11
C PRO A 198 -12.14 -8.47 4.25
N THR A 199 -11.84 -7.55 5.15
CA THR A 199 -12.78 -7.04 6.15
C THR A 199 -13.55 -5.82 5.65
N PHE A 200 -13.18 -5.25 4.51
CA PHE A 200 -13.62 -3.95 4.01
C PHE A 200 -13.38 -2.79 4.99
N LEU A 201 -12.56 -3.00 6.03
CA LEU A 201 -12.00 -1.98 6.91
C LEU A 201 -10.54 -1.72 6.50
N SER A 202 -10.37 -0.97 5.40
CA SER A 202 -9.05 -0.62 4.85
C SER A 202 -9.10 0.70 4.10
N ASP A 203 -8.11 1.56 4.35
CA ASP A 203 -7.95 2.84 3.65
C ASP A 203 -7.46 2.71 2.20
N GLN A 204 -7.09 1.50 1.75
CA GLN A 204 -6.77 1.29 0.34
C GLN A 204 -7.91 1.69 -0.59
N PHE A 205 -9.17 1.56 -0.12
CA PHE A 205 -10.34 1.90 -0.93
C PHE A 205 -10.44 3.42 -1.16
N ASP A 206 -10.12 4.22 -0.15
CA ASP A 206 -10.08 5.69 -0.30
C ASP A 206 -8.90 6.14 -1.18
N THR A 207 -7.79 5.42 -1.16
CA THR A 207 -6.69 5.68 -2.09
C THR A 207 -7.09 5.44 -3.55
N MET A 208 -7.86 4.38 -3.81
CA MET A 208 -8.27 3.98 -5.17
C MET A 208 -9.49 4.75 -5.69
N TYR A 209 -10.46 5.00 -4.83
CA TYR A 209 -11.76 5.59 -5.18
C TYR A 209 -12.00 6.85 -4.36
N ASN A 210 -12.73 7.80 -4.92
CA ASN A 210 -13.15 8.99 -4.16
C ASN A 210 -14.35 8.64 -3.28
N VAL A 211 -14.11 8.20 -2.05
CA VAL A 211 -15.13 7.67 -1.13
C VAL A 211 -15.13 8.40 0.22
N PRO A 212 -15.38 9.73 0.25
CA PRO A 212 -15.29 10.53 1.47
C PRO A 212 -16.24 10.06 2.57
N SER A 213 -17.49 9.70 2.26
CA SER A 213 -18.45 9.21 3.26
C SER A 213 -18.00 7.89 3.90
N TYR A 214 -17.38 6.99 3.11
CA TYR A 214 -16.78 5.78 3.64
C TYR A 214 -15.56 6.11 4.51
N ARG A 215 -14.69 7.04 4.10
CA ARG A 215 -13.52 7.45 4.88
C ARG A 215 -13.89 8.04 6.23
N GLU A 216 -14.87 8.95 6.26
CA GLU A 216 -15.38 9.54 7.52
C GLU A 216 -15.90 8.47 8.47
N TRP A 217 -16.70 7.55 7.97
CA TRP A 217 -17.20 6.42 8.73
C TRP A 217 -16.06 5.51 9.20
N PHE A 218 -15.13 5.15 8.30
CA PHE A 218 -13.99 4.26 8.59
C PHE A 218 -13.09 4.79 9.71
N LEU A 219 -12.83 6.08 9.76
CA LEU A 219 -11.99 6.71 10.79
C LEU A 219 -12.59 6.65 12.21
N GLN A 220 -13.86 6.33 12.32
CA GLN A 220 -14.58 6.18 13.60
C GLN A 220 -14.70 4.71 14.04
N GLN A 221 -14.25 3.77 13.20
CA GLN A 221 -14.43 2.35 13.49
C GLN A 221 -13.35 1.79 14.40
N ASP A 222 -13.73 0.78 15.18
CA ASP A 222 -12.76 -0.11 15.79
C ASP A 222 -12.10 -0.97 14.71
N LEU A 223 -10.78 -0.92 14.62
CA LEU A 223 -10.01 -1.68 13.65
C LEU A 223 -9.54 -3.03 14.18
N GLN A 224 -9.95 -3.43 15.38
CA GLN A 224 -9.61 -4.74 15.92
C GLN A 224 -9.99 -5.91 14.98
N PRO A 225 -11.17 -5.91 14.33
CA PRO A 225 -11.51 -6.94 13.34
C PRO A 225 -10.56 -6.99 12.14
N ALA A 226 -10.11 -5.82 11.65
CA ALA A 226 -9.16 -5.73 10.55
C ALA A 226 -7.78 -6.29 10.92
N TYR A 227 -7.28 -5.96 12.12
CA TYR A 227 -6.00 -6.48 12.62
C TYR A 227 -6.07 -7.96 12.98
N ALA A 228 -7.18 -8.44 13.54
CA ALA A 228 -7.39 -9.86 13.75
C ALA A 228 -7.36 -10.65 12.43
N PHE A 229 -7.99 -10.12 11.38
CA PHE A 229 -7.93 -10.71 10.04
C PHE A 229 -6.53 -10.63 9.45
N HIS A 230 -5.82 -9.52 9.61
CA HIS A 230 -4.44 -9.34 9.20
C HIS A 230 -3.54 -10.42 9.81
N ARG A 231 -3.66 -10.69 11.10
CA ARG A 231 -2.92 -11.77 11.78
C ARG A 231 -3.27 -13.14 11.20
N ARG A 232 -4.56 -13.44 11.00
CA ARG A 232 -5.00 -14.69 10.34
C ARG A 232 -4.42 -14.84 8.94
N PHE A 233 -4.32 -13.75 8.19
CA PHE A 233 -3.73 -13.76 6.85
C PHE A 233 -2.25 -14.06 6.90
N LEU A 234 -1.50 -13.45 7.81
CA LEU A 234 -0.07 -13.75 8.01
C LEU A 234 0.16 -15.21 8.40
N GLN A 235 -0.65 -15.75 9.32
CA GLN A 235 -0.61 -17.17 9.69
C GLN A 235 -0.80 -18.08 8.47
N HIS A 236 -1.76 -17.76 7.60
CA HIS A 236 -2.00 -18.49 6.36
C HIS A 236 -0.80 -18.42 5.41
N LEU A 237 -0.17 -17.27 5.27
CA LEU A 237 1.03 -17.14 4.45
C LEU A 237 2.24 -17.85 5.06
N GLN A 238 2.32 -17.94 6.39
CA GLN A 238 3.45 -18.55 7.11
C GLN A 238 3.53 -20.06 6.89
N GLU A 239 2.43 -20.73 6.56
CA GLU A 239 2.40 -22.15 6.21
C GLU A 239 3.44 -22.53 5.15
N ARG A 240 3.80 -21.60 4.27
CA ARG A 240 4.79 -21.83 3.20
C ARG A 240 6.25 -21.78 3.64
N LYS A 241 6.55 -21.09 4.76
CA LYS A 241 7.91 -20.84 5.24
C LYS A 241 7.90 -20.59 6.75
N ASN A 242 8.35 -21.55 7.52
CA ASN A 242 8.45 -21.43 8.97
C ASN A 242 9.63 -20.54 9.41
N GLY A 243 9.48 -19.86 10.52
CA GLY A 243 10.56 -19.33 11.36
C GLY A 243 11.19 -18.01 10.90
N ARG A 244 10.62 -17.27 9.94
CA ARG A 244 11.18 -16.00 9.46
C ARG A 244 10.47 -14.80 10.07
N ARG A 245 11.23 -13.72 10.32
CA ARG A 245 10.71 -12.45 10.80
C ARG A 245 9.84 -11.80 9.73
N TRP A 246 8.65 -11.38 10.12
CA TRP A 246 7.81 -10.58 9.28
C TRP A 246 8.29 -9.13 9.23
N VAL A 247 8.49 -8.61 8.04
CA VAL A 247 8.69 -7.18 7.77
C VAL A 247 7.44 -6.69 7.07
N LEU A 248 6.72 -5.79 7.71
CA LEU A 248 5.40 -5.35 7.35
C LEU A 248 5.38 -3.83 7.15
N LYS A 249 4.48 -3.32 6.32
CA LYS A 249 4.42 -1.89 6.06
C LYS A 249 3.01 -1.45 5.69
N ALA A 250 2.54 -0.41 6.35
CA ALA A 250 1.50 0.48 5.85
C ALA A 250 1.58 1.82 6.59
N PRO A 251 1.44 2.96 5.93
CA PRO A 251 1.33 4.25 6.59
C PRO A 251 0.15 4.32 7.56
N THR A 252 -0.92 3.61 7.22
CA THR A 252 -2.16 3.47 7.98
C THR A 252 -1.99 2.99 9.42
N HIS A 253 -0.94 2.21 9.71
CA HIS A 253 -0.67 1.77 11.08
C HIS A 253 -0.48 2.94 12.06
N MET A 254 -0.16 4.13 11.57
CA MET A 254 0.04 5.31 12.40
C MET A 254 -1.25 5.76 13.11
N PHE A 255 -2.43 5.62 12.51
CA PHE A 255 -3.66 6.00 13.20
C PHE A 255 -4.26 4.90 14.07
N ALA A 256 -3.77 3.67 13.94
CA ALA A 256 -4.26 2.50 14.67
C ALA A 256 -3.19 1.83 15.54
N LEU A 257 -2.22 2.60 16.02
CA LEU A 257 -1.10 2.07 16.80
C LEU A 257 -1.54 1.25 18.03
N PRO A 258 -2.51 1.67 18.85
CA PRO A 258 -2.98 0.85 19.98
C PRO A 258 -3.53 -0.51 19.55
N THR A 259 -4.31 -0.56 18.47
CA THR A 259 -4.88 -1.80 17.93
C THR A 259 -3.79 -2.70 17.34
N LEU A 260 -2.78 -2.13 16.67
CA LEU A 260 -1.62 -2.86 16.20
C LEU A 260 -0.91 -3.54 17.38
N LEU A 261 -0.63 -2.79 18.45
CA LEU A 261 0.10 -3.30 19.62
C LEU A 261 -0.71 -4.30 20.46
N SER A 262 -2.03 -4.17 20.51
CA SER A 262 -2.87 -5.19 21.15
C SER A 262 -2.89 -6.51 20.37
N THR A 263 -2.77 -6.45 19.04
CA THR A 263 -2.72 -7.63 18.17
C THR A 263 -1.32 -8.26 18.12
N TYR A 264 -0.27 -7.44 18.19
CA TYR A 264 1.14 -7.83 18.17
C TYR A 264 1.89 -7.18 19.34
N PRO A 265 1.76 -7.76 20.56
CA PRO A 265 2.34 -7.16 21.76
C PRO A 265 3.87 -7.01 21.72
N ASP A 266 4.54 -7.84 20.94
CA ASP A 266 5.99 -7.87 20.72
C ASP A 266 6.45 -7.17 19.41
N ALA A 267 5.57 -6.39 18.76
CA ALA A 267 5.91 -5.68 17.53
C ALA A 267 7.06 -4.68 17.73
N LEU A 268 7.92 -4.61 16.72
CA LEU A 268 9.01 -3.63 16.61
C LEU A 268 8.65 -2.61 15.52
N LEU A 269 9.03 -1.36 15.73
CA LEU A 269 8.64 -0.26 14.85
C LEU A 269 9.87 0.45 14.29
N VAL A 270 9.90 0.69 12.99
CA VAL A 270 10.84 1.61 12.35
C VAL A 270 10.04 2.72 11.70
N GLN A 271 10.27 3.96 12.15
CA GLN A 271 9.61 5.13 11.59
C GLN A 271 10.56 5.91 10.69
N THR A 272 10.15 6.15 9.45
CA THR A 272 10.94 6.98 8.51
C THR A 272 10.43 8.42 8.53
N HIS A 273 11.37 9.39 8.48
CA HIS A 273 11.09 10.82 8.59
C HIS A 273 11.51 11.59 7.34
N ARG A 274 10.62 12.46 6.87
CA ARG A 274 10.84 13.38 5.75
C ARG A 274 9.95 14.61 5.93
N ALA A 275 10.35 15.74 5.28
CA ALA A 275 9.54 16.96 5.23
C ALA A 275 8.07 16.65 4.83
N PRO A 276 7.08 16.93 5.71
CA PRO A 276 5.69 16.49 5.50
C PRO A 276 5.03 17.06 4.26
N VAL A 277 5.20 18.35 3.99
CA VAL A 277 4.57 19.01 2.83
C VAL A 277 4.96 18.34 1.51
N GLY A 278 6.25 18.00 1.34
CA GLY A 278 6.72 17.28 0.17
C GLY A 278 6.19 15.84 0.07
N ALA A 279 5.99 15.19 1.21
CA ALA A 279 5.39 13.86 1.30
C ALA A 279 3.90 13.90 0.91
N ILE A 280 3.15 14.87 1.45
CA ILE A 280 1.72 15.06 1.16
C ILE A 280 1.49 15.44 -0.30
N THR A 281 2.27 16.38 -0.86
CA THR A 281 2.22 16.71 -2.30
C THR A 281 2.39 15.47 -3.15
N SER A 282 3.35 14.63 -2.82
CA SER A 282 3.64 13.41 -3.59
C SER A 282 2.56 12.33 -3.44
N VAL A 283 1.94 12.17 -2.27
CA VAL A 283 0.83 11.22 -2.11
C VAL A 283 -0.43 11.74 -2.78
N SER A 284 -0.70 13.04 -2.75
CA SER A 284 -1.82 13.66 -3.46
C SER A 284 -1.72 13.43 -4.97
N SER A 285 -0.51 13.49 -5.53
CA SER A 285 -0.29 13.16 -6.95
C SER A 285 -0.58 11.69 -7.26
N LEU A 286 -0.16 10.77 -6.40
CA LEU A 286 -0.42 9.33 -6.52
C LEU A 286 -1.94 9.04 -6.50
N ILE A 287 -2.64 9.58 -5.51
CA ILE A 287 -4.09 9.43 -5.36
C ILE A 287 -4.82 10.01 -6.59
N THR A 288 -4.41 11.19 -7.06
CA THR A 288 -5.01 11.82 -8.24
C THR A 288 -4.89 10.94 -9.48
N ILE A 289 -3.71 10.36 -9.72
CA ILE A 289 -3.47 9.51 -10.89
C ILE A 289 -4.30 8.22 -10.79
N LEU A 290 -4.35 7.58 -9.62
CA LEU A 290 -5.16 6.38 -9.41
C LEU A 290 -6.64 6.65 -9.60
N ARG A 291 -7.18 7.68 -8.95
CA ARG A 291 -8.60 8.00 -9.04
C ARG A 291 -9.02 8.40 -10.46
N ARG A 292 -8.14 9.05 -11.25
CA ARG A 292 -8.40 9.41 -12.67
C ARG A 292 -8.57 8.20 -13.58
N VAL A 293 -8.08 7.02 -13.21
CA VAL A 293 -8.36 5.77 -13.95
C VAL A 293 -9.83 5.37 -13.82
N PHE A 294 -10.41 5.56 -12.63
CA PHE A 294 -11.71 5.04 -12.24
C PHE A 294 -12.82 6.07 -12.22
N SER A 295 -12.48 7.37 -12.26
CA SER A 295 -13.44 8.48 -12.21
C SER A 295 -13.01 9.60 -13.16
N ASP A 296 -14.00 10.21 -13.82
CA ASP A 296 -13.79 11.39 -14.66
C ASP A 296 -13.92 12.71 -13.87
N ALA A 297 -14.29 12.64 -12.58
CA ALA A 297 -14.51 13.78 -11.70
C ALA A 297 -13.53 13.79 -10.52
N VAL A 298 -12.25 14.04 -10.83
CA VAL A 298 -11.17 14.08 -9.84
C VAL A 298 -10.65 15.50 -9.70
N ASP A 299 -10.73 16.05 -8.50
CA ASP A 299 -10.22 17.37 -8.14
C ASP A 299 -8.91 17.25 -7.35
N PRO A 300 -7.76 17.59 -7.94
CA PRO A 300 -6.47 17.51 -7.25
C PRO A 300 -6.36 18.44 -6.04
N MET A 301 -7.02 19.62 -6.08
CA MET A 301 -6.96 20.59 -4.97
C MET A 301 -7.66 20.02 -3.74
N LYS A 302 -8.85 19.45 -3.93
CA LYS A 302 -9.59 18.79 -2.86
C LYS A 302 -8.82 17.59 -2.28
N ILE A 303 -8.15 16.81 -3.14
CA ILE A 303 -7.29 15.70 -2.69
C ILE A 303 -6.14 16.20 -1.82
N GLY A 304 -5.50 17.31 -2.18
CA GLY A 304 -4.42 17.90 -1.39
C GLY A 304 -4.88 18.38 -0.02
N GLU A 305 -6.00 19.09 0.03
CA GLU A 305 -6.63 19.57 1.28
C GLU A 305 -7.00 18.38 2.19
N GLU A 306 -7.68 17.38 1.65
CA GLU A 306 -8.07 16.18 2.37
C GLU A 306 -6.85 15.40 2.89
N ALA A 307 -5.81 15.23 2.07
CA ALA A 307 -4.57 14.57 2.47
C ALA A 307 -3.84 15.34 3.58
N MET A 308 -3.82 16.68 3.49
CA MET A 308 -3.23 17.53 4.51
C MET A 308 -3.92 17.34 5.86
N HIS A 309 -5.23 17.45 5.88
CA HIS A 309 -6.06 17.30 7.09
C HIS A 309 -5.92 15.90 7.72
N TYR A 310 -5.98 14.87 6.88
CA TYR A 310 -5.84 13.48 7.31
C TYR A 310 -4.48 13.19 7.95
N TRP A 311 -3.39 13.57 7.28
CA TRP A 311 -2.05 13.24 7.74
C TRP A 311 -1.57 14.10 8.90
N SER A 312 -1.98 15.38 8.99
CA SER A 312 -1.65 16.22 10.14
C SER A 312 -2.30 15.69 11.42
N SER A 313 -3.61 15.39 11.37
CA SER A 313 -4.34 14.80 12.48
C SER A 313 -3.79 13.42 12.89
N THR A 314 -3.51 12.55 11.89
CA THR A 314 -2.95 11.22 12.14
C THR A 314 -1.59 11.30 12.81
N LEU A 315 -0.69 12.15 12.31
CA LEU A 315 0.66 12.29 12.83
C LEU A 315 0.65 12.81 14.27
N SER A 316 -0.16 13.82 14.57
CA SER A 316 -0.28 14.38 15.92
C SER A 316 -0.74 13.33 16.94
N LYS A 317 -1.79 12.57 16.60
CA LYS A 317 -2.29 11.48 17.46
C LYS A 317 -1.26 10.36 17.61
N PHE A 318 -0.61 9.98 16.53
CA PHE A 318 0.40 8.93 16.53
C PHE A 318 1.58 9.26 17.43
N LEU A 319 2.10 10.50 17.39
CA LEU A 319 3.22 10.92 18.23
C LEU A 319 2.89 10.81 19.72
N LEU A 320 1.69 11.23 20.12
CA LEU A 320 1.23 11.09 21.51
C LEU A 320 1.13 9.62 21.96
N GLN A 321 0.77 8.71 21.05
CA GLN A 321 0.67 7.28 21.35
C GLN A 321 2.04 6.61 21.39
N ARG A 322 2.93 6.93 20.43
CA ARG A 322 4.27 6.35 20.39
C ARG A 322 5.14 6.76 21.56
N ASP A 323 4.94 7.94 22.13
CA ASP A 323 5.70 8.44 23.28
C ASP A 323 5.47 7.62 24.57
N ARG A 324 4.45 6.80 24.57
CA ARG A 324 4.15 5.83 25.65
C ARG A 324 4.84 4.48 25.46
N LEU A 325 5.52 4.28 24.32
CA LEU A 325 6.22 3.04 24.05
C LEU A 325 7.62 3.04 24.66
N PRO A 326 8.10 1.88 25.11
CA PRO A 326 9.50 1.72 25.46
C PRO A 326 10.41 2.12 24.28
N PRO A 327 11.46 2.93 24.55
CA PRO A 327 12.35 3.40 23.48
C PRO A 327 12.89 2.27 22.61
N GLU A 328 13.27 1.14 23.20
CA GLU A 328 13.84 -0.01 22.52
C GLU A 328 12.92 -0.66 21.47
N ARG A 329 11.66 -0.27 21.42
CA ARG A 329 10.69 -0.77 20.45
C ARG A 329 10.53 0.08 19.20
N VAL A 330 11.08 1.29 19.19
CA VAL A 330 10.88 2.27 18.11
C VAL A 330 12.21 2.87 17.69
N LEU A 331 12.57 2.67 16.42
CA LEU A 331 13.74 3.31 15.81
C LEU A 331 13.31 4.32 14.75
N ASP A 332 13.92 5.51 14.82
CA ASP A 332 13.74 6.58 13.85
C ASP A 332 14.82 6.55 12.78
N ILE A 333 14.42 6.67 11.52
CA ILE A 333 15.31 6.67 10.35
C ILE A 333 15.03 7.91 9.49
N SER A 334 16.06 8.72 9.27
CA SER A 334 15.97 9.86 8.35
C SER A 334 15.88 9.36 6.90
N TYR A 335 14.93 9.90 6.13
CA TYR A 335 14.85 9.65 4.69
C TYR A 335 16.13 10.03 3.93
N LEU A 336 16.80 11.10 4.36
CA LEU A 336 18.04 11.53 3.73
C LEU A 336 19.19 10.55 3.99
N GLU A 337 19.30 10.02 5.20
CA GLU A 337 20.27 8.97 5.54
C GLU A 337 19.97 7.69 4.80
N LEU A 338 18.71 7.24 4.80
CA LEU A 338 18.28 6.07 4.06
C LEU A 338 18.61 6.16 2.56
N ARG A 339 18.52 7.36 1.98
CA ARG A 339 18.92 7.58 0.59
C ARG A 339 20.41 7.63 0.35
N ARG A 340 21.17 8.22 1.30
CA ARG A 340 22.61 8.40 1.18
C ARG A 340 23.36 7.08 1.40
N ASP A 341 22.98 6.34 2.42
CA ASP A 341 23.56 5.05 2.78
C ASP A 341 22.48 4.03 3.19
N PRO A 342 21.83 3.39 2.21
CA PRO A 342 20.78 2.41 2.51
C PRO A 342 21.27 1.22 3.35
N ILE A 343 22.49 0.76 3.12
CA ILE A 343 23.07 -0.37 3.85
C ILE A 343 23.40 0.02 5.29
N GLY A 344 23.96 1.22 5.51
CA GLY A 344 24.20 1.76 6.84
C GLY A 344 22.89 1.91 7.63
N ALA A 345 21.82 2.43 7.00
CA ALA A 345 20.52 2.52 7.64
C ALA A 345 19.96 1.15 8.05
N VAL A 346 20.09 0.13 7.19
CA VAL A 346 19.69 -1.25 7.55
C VAL A 346 20.56 -1.79 8.67
N ARG A 347 21.88 -1.59 8.62
CA ARG A 347 22.79 -2.03 9.68
C ARG A 347 22.42 -1.43 11.03
N SER A 348 22.05 -0.14 11.08
CA SER A 348 21.58 0.51 12.30
C SER A 348 20.29 -0.13 12.83
N ILE A 349 19.35 -0.52 11.95
CA ILE A 349 18.12 -1.23 12.35
C ILE A 349 18.46 -2.59 12.97
N TYR A 350 19.35 -3.35 12.35
CA TYR A 350 19.74 -4.67 12.84
C TYR A 350 20.46 -4.59 14.18
N GLN A 351 21.40 -3.64 14.30
CA GLN A 351 22.11 -3.39 15.54
C GLN A 351 21.16 -2.98 16.68
N TYR A 352 20.20 -2.08 16.37
CA TYR A 352 19.26 -1.58 17.37
C TYR A 352 18.37 -2.66 17.96
N PHE A 353 17.89 -3.57 17.10
CA PHE A 353 17.04 -4.69 17.54
C PHE A 353 17.81 -5.97 17.91
N GLY A 354 19.14 -5.90 17.97
CA GLY A 354 20.00 -7.03 18.33
C GLY A 354 19.97 -8.18 17.30
N TRP A 355 19.75 -7.88 16.03
CA TRP A 355 19.71 -8.89 14.98
C TRP A 355 21.07 -9.07 14.31
N PRO A 356 21.47 -10.31 13.95
CA PRO A 356 22.68 -10.52 13.18
C PRO A 356 22.50 -9.99 11.75
N PHE A 357 23.41 -9.10 11.33
CA PHE A 357 23.49 -8.63 9.94
C PHE A 357 24.50 -9.49 9.19
N SER A 358 24.03 -10.55 8.54
CA SER A 358 24.85 -11.55 7.90
C SER A 358 25.38 -11.10 6.52
N ALA A 359 26.54 -11.64 6.10
CA ALA A 359 27.08 -11.38 4.77
C ALA A 359 26.09 -11.77 3.63
N PRO A 360 25.36 -12.89 3.68
CA PRO A 360 24.30 -13.18 2.70
C PRO A 360 23.20 -12.13 2.64
N ALA A 361 22.76 -11.58 3.77
CA ALA A 361 21.77 -10.52 3.82
C ALA A 361 22.30 -9.24 3.15
N GLU A 362 23.51 -8.82 3.51
CA GLU A 362 24.15 -7.63 2.92
C GLU A 362 24.35 -7.78 1.42
N ASN A 363 24.86 -8.93 0.95
CA ASN A 363 25.09 -9.18 -0.48
C ASN A 363 23.77 -9.08 -1.28
N ARG A 364 22.68 -9.70 -0.81
CA ARG A 364 21.38 -9.63 -1.48
C ARG A 364 20.80 -8.21 -1.50
N MET A 365 21.01 -7.45 -0.45
CA MET A 365 20.60 -6.04 -0.40
C MET A 365 21.42 -5.18 -1.38
N ARG A 366 22.74 -5.42 -1.48
CA ARG A 366 23.61 -4.74 -2.46
C ARG A 366 23.24 -5.10 -3.90
N ASP A 367 22.95 -6.38 -4.17
CA ASP A 367 22.46 -6.84 -5.49
C ASP A 367 21.14 -6.18 -5.85
N PHE A 368 20.23 -6.08 -4.88
CA PHE A 368 18.97 -5.34 -5.07
C PHE A 368 19.24 -3.87 -5.42
N LEU A 369 20.11 -3.18 -4.70
CA LEU A 369 20.47 -1.79 -4.96
C LEU A 369 21.15 -1.59 -6.31
N ALA A 370 22.03 -2.52 -6.72
CA ALA A 370 22.72 -2.47 -8.01
C ALA A 370 21.76 -2.63 -9.22
N LYS A 371 20.69 -3.41 -9.03
CA LYS A 371 19.64 -3.62 -10.04
C LYS A 371 18.62 -2.48 -10.09
N GLN A 372 18.63 -1.59 -9.10
CA GLN A 372 17.72 -0.42 -9.07
C GLN A 372 18.32 0.72 -9.93
N PRO A 373 17.59 1.27 -10.89
CA PRO A 373 18.00 2.50 -11.55
C PRO A 373 18.23 3.58 -10.50
N ARG A 374 19.34 4.30 -10.59
CA ARG A 374 19.69 5.40 -9.65
C ARG A 374 18.60 6.49 -9.53
N ASP A 375 17.69 6.55 -10.50
CA ASP A 375 16.57 7.49 -10.59
C ASP A 375 15.18 6.83 -10.61
N LEU A 376 14.98 5.70 -9.93
CA LEU A 376 13.67 5.00 -9.85
C LEU A 376 12.51 5.89 -9.39
N HIS A 377 12.83 6.96 -8.71
CA HIS A 377 11.90 8.03 -8.40
C HIS A 377 12.30 9.24 -9.25
N GLY A 378 12.17 9.11 -10.59
CA GLY A 378 12.34 10.23 -11.50
C GLY A 378 11.74 11.47 -10.82
N PHE A 379 12.45 12.60 -10.85
CA PHE A 379 12.03 13.84 -10.20
C PHE A 379 10.71 14.33 -10.82
N HIS A 380 9.60 13.64 -10.52
CA HIS A 380 8.30 14.24 -10.74
C HIS A 380 8.19 15.39 -9.74
N ARG A 381 8.54 16.57 -10.20
CA ARG A 381 8.36 17.80 -9.43
C ARG A 381 6.91 18.20 -9.60
N TYR A 382 6.10 17.73 -8.68
CA TYR A 382 4.81 18.33 -8.48
C TYR A 382 4.98 19.59 -7.63
N GLU A 383 4.35 20.66 -8.04
CA GLU A 383 4.28 21.85 -7.24
C GLU A 383 3.14 21.71 -6.24
N PRO A 384 3.36 22.04 -4.95
CA PRO A 384 2.31 21.98 -3.93
C PRO A 384 1.04 22.74 -4.35
N GLY A 385 1.18 23.88 -5.05
CA GLY A 385 0.07 24.67 -5.58
C GLY A 385 -0.89 23.92 -6.52
N GLN A 386 -0.43 22.84 -7.21
CA GLN A 386 -1.30 22.00 -8.04
C GLN A 386 -2.34 21.24 -7.20
N PHE A 387 -2.09 21.12 -5.89
CA PHE A 387 -2.95 20.45 -4.91
C PHE A 387 -3.52 21.43 -3.89
N GLY A 388 -3.50 22.74 -4.17
CA GLY A 388 -3.98 23.77 -3.25
C GLY A 388 -3.11 23.96 -2.00
N LEU A 389 -1.93 23.32 -1.94
CA LEU A 389 -1.04 23.37 -0.79
C LEU A 389 -0.11 24.60 -0.88
N ARG A 390 0.05 25.31 0.23
CA ARG A 390 0.94 26.47 0.40
C ARG A 390 2.02 26.11 1.42
N PRO A 391 3.27 25.82 1.01
CA PRO A 391 4.29 25.28 1.90
C PRO A 391 4.51 26.08 3.20
N GLU A 392 4.44 27.41 3.13
CA GLU A 392 4.64 28.27 4.28
C GLU A 392 3.52 28.11 5.33
N HIS A 393 2.28 27.96 4.88
CA HIS A 393 1.13 27.80 5.75
C HIS A 393 1.03 26.38 6.31
N GLU A 394 1.27 25.35 5.48
CA GLU A 394 1.19 23.95 5.91
C GLU A 394 2.35 23.56 6.85
N GLN A 395 3.49 24.26 6.80
CA GLN A 395 4.60 24.02 7.73
C GLN A 395 4.22 24.25 9.20
N GLU A 396 3.32 25.18 9.49
CA GLU A 396 2.87 25.45 10.85
C GLU A 396 2.22 24.23 11.49
N PHE A 397 1.47 23.43 10.73
CA PHE A 397 0.84 22.20 11.22
C PHE A 397 1.83 21.10 11.61
N PHE A 398 3.06 21.18 11.13
CA PHE A 398 4.10 20.17 11.34
C PHE A 398 5.33 20.69 12.06
N SER A 399 5.29 21.92 12.62
CA SER A 399 6.44 22.55 13.29
C SER A 399 7.04 21.61 14.34
N ASN A 400 6.24 21.16 15.30
CA ASN A 400 6.67 20.26 16.37
C ASN A 400 7.30 18.95 15.84
N TYR A 401 6.73 18.39 14.76
CA TYR A 401 7.28 17.19 14.13
C TYR A 401 8.63 17.48 13.47
N CYS A 402 8.74 18.60 12.75
CA CYS A 402 9.95 18.98 12.04
C CYS A 402 11.09 19.27 13.02
N GLU A 403 10.81 19.98 14.11
CA GLU A 403 11.77 20.26 15.19
C GLU A 403 12.23 18.96 15.88
N ARG A 404 11.28 18.13 16.30
CA ARG A 404 11.54 16.88 17.01
C ARG A 404 12.44 15.92 16.25
N PHE A 405 12.22 15.78 14.94
CA PHE A 405 12.95 14.82 14.10
C PHE A 405 14.00 15.49 13.21
N SER A 406 14.31 16.76 13.46
CA SER A 406 15.28 17.55 12.70
C SER A 406 15.07 17.47 11.18
N VAL A 407 13.79 17.51 10.76
CA VAL A 407 13.41 17.39 9.36
C VAL A 407 13.33 18.78 8.75
N SER A 408 14.27 19.12 7.87
CA SER A 408 14.27 20.42 7.19
C SER A 408 13.07 20.58 6.27
N SER A 409 12.33 21.66 6.43
CA SER A 409 11.22 22.07 5.58
C SER A 409 11.68 22.63 4.22
N ALA A 410 12.99 22.88 4.04
CA ALA A 410 13.53 23.43 2.81
C ALA A 410 13.43 22.44 1.63
N PRO A 411 13.03 22.90 0.42
CA PRO A 411 13.09 22.06 -0.76
C PRO A 411 14.52 21.62 -1.02
N ALA A 412 14.73 20.30 -1.24
CA ALA A 412 16.05 19.72 -1.50
C ALA A 412 16.80 20.55 -2.54
N ARG A 413 17.96 21.13 -2.17
CA ARG A 413 18.84 21.89 -3.07
C ARG A 413 19.25 20.99 -4.25
N ARG A 414 19.23 21.55 -5.43
CA ARG A 414 19.54 20.93 -6.71
C ARG A 414 20.90 20.23 -6.69
N SER A 415 20.94 18.94 -6.99
CA SER A 415 22.11 18.32 -7.61
C SER A 415 21.90 18.37 -9.14
N THR A 416 22.70 19.17 -9.80
CA THR A 416 22.69 19.32 -11.26
C THR A 416 23.62 18.26 -11.88
N LYS A 417 23.07 17.13 -12.37
CA LYS A 417 23.69 16.35 -13.47
C LYS A 417 22.64 15.42 -14.09
N PRO A 418 22.46 15.41 -15.41
CA PRO A 418 21.58 14.49 -16.11
C PRO A 418 22.32 13.21 -16.54
N VAL A 419 21.64 12.06 -16.48
CA VAL A 419 22.10 10.78 -17.05
C VAL A 419 20.98 10.22 -17.94
N PRO A 420 21.30 9.67 -19.13
CA PRO A 420 20.32 9.23 -20.12
C PRO A 420 19.62 7.91 -19.73
N ALA A 421 18.37 7.76 -20.22
CA ALA A 421 17.50 6.64 -19.94
C ALA A 421 17.82 5.44 -20.85
N SER A 422 18.01 4.26 -20.25
CA SER A 422 17.84 2.97 -20.90
C SER A 422 16.93 2.09 -20.06
N ALA A 423 15.93 1.46 -20.70
CA ALA A 423 14.96 0.57 -20.05
C ALA A 423 15.59 -0.79 -19.73
N PRO A 424 15.31 -1.40 -18.58
CA PRO A 424 15.81 -2.74 -18.26
C PRO A 424 14.89 -3.84 -18.79
N ASP A 425 15.50 -4.90 -19.29
CA ASP A 425 14.89 -6.14 -19.76
C ASP A 425 14.37 -6.99 -18.58
N GLU A 426 13.05 -7.19 -18.55
CA GLU A 426 12.35 -7.92 -17.47
C GLU A 426 12.55 -9.45 -17.49
N SER A 427 13.12 -10.01 -18.56
CA SER A 427 13.28 -11.46 -18.71
C SER A 427 14.24 -12.09 -17.68
N ARG A 428 15.09 -11.28 -17.05
CA ARG A 428 16.12 -11.75 -16.09
C ARG A 428 15.64 -11.89 -14.63
N PHE A 429 14.49 -11.33 -14.26
CA PHE A 429 13.99 -11.45 -12.89
C PHE A 429 13.38 -12.81 -12.54
N VAL A 430 13.10 -13.64 -13.55
CA VAL A 430 12.39 -14.91 -13.40
C VAL A 430 13.33 -16.06 -13.02
N GLN A 431 14.62 -16.01 -13.37
CA GLN A 431 15.51 -17.16 -13.25
C GLN A 431 16.16 -17.36 -11.87
N ASP A 432 16.38 -16.32 -11.08
CA ASP A 432 17.17 -16.41 -9.84
C ASP A 432 16.38 -16.80 -8.56
N ARG A 433 15.09 -17.15 -8.66
CA ARG A 433 14.25 -17.61 -7.53
C ARG A 433 13.67 -19.02 -7.69
N ILE A 434 14.16 -19.80 -8.65
CA ILE A 434 13.75 -21.20 -8.92
C ILE A 434 14.82 -22.21 -8.44
N GLY A 435 15.67 -21.84 -7.49
CA GLY A 435 16.55 -22.75 -6.79
C GLY A 435 16.06 -23.00 -5.37
#